data_0a61abd309197e107c779f3d4abe014b
#
_entry.id   0a61abd309197e107c779f3d4abe014b
#
_cell.length_a   1.000
_cell.length_b   1.000
_cell.length_c   1.000
_cell.angle_alpha   90.00
_cell.angle_beta   90.00
_cell.angle_gamma   90.00
#
_symmetry.space_group_name_H-M   'P 1'
#
loop_
_entity.id
_entity.type
_entity.pdbx_description
1 polymer ?
#
loop_
_entity_poly.entity_id
_entity_poly.type
_entity_poly.pdbx_seq_one_letter_code
_entity_poly.pdbx_strand_id
1 'polypeptide(L)'
;YNTTYDNIRSIVKNVNASIINHNMKEFEKNLFIGDILIRKNDLSLPIEITIAVAGNVDGGKSSTIGVLTSGQLDNGRGLARLQIFSHPHEIETGRTSSVAHHLIGFDNSGALVNDNISITKPSWTDIMQLSNKIIYFNDLAGHEKYLRTTIYGFSSIVPDYSAIIVAANTGLNKMTK
;
A
#
# COMPACT_ATOMS: atom_id res chain seq x y z
N TYR A 1 -7.33 35.58 3.96
CA TYR A 1 -7.28 34.27 3.30
C TYR A 1 -6.22 34.24 2.19
N ASN A 2 -6.33 35.10 1.19
CA ASN A 2 -5.40 35.12 0.05
C ASN A 2 -3.95 35.31 0.50
N THR A 3 -3.69 36.25 1.40
CA THR A 3 -2.33 36.55 1.91
C THR A 3 -1.71 35.33 2.62
N THR A 4 -2.50 34.59 3.41
CA THR A 4 -2.00 33.39 4.11
C THR A 4 -1.72 32.25 3.13
N TYR A 5 -2.59 32.03 2.14
CA TYR A 5 -2.40 31.02 1.12
C TYR A 5 -1.18 31.35 0.23
N ASP A 6 -1.00 32.59 -0.15
CA ASP A 6 0.15 33.03 -0.95
C ASP A 6 1.47 32.86 -0.17
N ASN A 7 1.47 33.11 1.14
CA ASN A 7 2.61 32.83 2.00
C ASN A 7 2.93 31.33 2.05
N ILE A 8 1.93 30.48 2.23
CA ILE A 8 2.11 29.01 2.21
C ILE A 8 2.67 28.58 0.84
N ARG A 9 2.12 29.07 -0.25
CA ARG A 9 2.59 28.78 -1.61
C ARG A 9 4.05 29.18 -1.83
N SER A 10 4.45 30.34 -1.30
CA SER A 10 5.84 30.80 -1.34
C SER A 10 6.77 29.88 -0.54
N ILE A 11 6.38 29.48 0.67
CA ILE A 11 7.15 28.56 1.51
C ILE A 11 7.30 27.20 0.81
N VAL A 12 6.22 26.66 0.29
CA VAL A 12 6.21 25.38 -0.43
C VAL A 12 7.17 25.41 -1.63
N LYS A 13 7.17 26.49 -2.37
CA LYS A 13 8.09 26.68 -3.50
C LYS A 13 9.55 26.76 -3.05
N ASN A 14 9.83 27.44 -1.94
CA ASN A 14 11.19 27.57 -1.39
C ASN A 14 11.80 26.23 -0.93
N VAL A 15 10.97 25.27 -0.53
CA VAL A 15 11.41 23.91 -0.18
C VAL A 15 11.36 22.94 -1.36
N ASN A 16 11.30 23.45 -2.58
CA ASN A 16 11.21 22.67 -3.83
C ASN A 16 10.04 21.67 -3.80
N ALA A 17 8.86 22.18 -3.49
CA ALA A 17 7.63 21.41 -3.46
C ALA A 17 6.53 22.09 -4.27
N SER A 18 5.46 21.37 -4.57
CA SER A 18 4.27 21.88 -5.25
C SER A 18 3.00 21.53 -4.48
N ILE A 19 2.02 22.43 -4.50
CA ILE A 19 0.68 22.16 -3.99
C ILE A 19 -0.08 21.39 -5.06
N ILE A 20 -0.54 20.17 -4.74
CA ILE A 20 -1.30 19.30 -5.65
C ILE A 20 -2.78 19.60 -5.52
N ASN A 21 -3.25 19.75 -4.30
CA ASN A 21 -4.65 20.00 -3.99
C ASN A 21 -4.77 20.82 -2.73
N HIS A 22 -5.84 21.55 -2.62
CA HIS A 22 -6.21 22.25 -1.38
C HIS A 22 -7.72 22.31 -1.25
N ASN A 23 -8.20 22.17 -0.04
CA ASN A 23 -9.61 22.30 0.32
C ASN A 23 -9.69 23.22 1.54
N MET A 24 -10.36 24.34 1.40
CA MET A 24 -10.48 25.36 2.47
C MET A 24 -11.94 25.70 2.64
N LYS A 25 -12.40 25.74 3.89
CA LYS A 25 -13.75 26.15 4.24
C LYS A 25 -13.70 27.27 5.26
N GLU A 26 -14.53 28.28 5.09
CA GLU A 26 -14.76 29.28 6.11
C GLU A 26 -15.57 28.65 7.25
N PHE A 27 -15.01 28.69 8.46
CA PHE A 27 -15.63 28.15 9.67
C PHE A 27 -16.37 29.25 10.43
N GLU A 28 -15.68 30.41 10.59
CA GLU A 28 -16.22 31.62 11.17
C GLU A 28 -15.70 32.83 10.40
N LYS A 29 -16.26 34.00 10.63
CA LYS A 29 -15.83 35.24 9.97
C LYS A 29 -14.32 35.41 10.12
N ASN A 30 -13.60 35.36 9.02
CA ASN A 30 -12.13 35.42 8.92
C ASN A 30 -11.36 34.21 9.49
N LEU A 31 -12.03 33.10 9.86
CA LEU A 31 -11.41 31.87 10.28
C LEU A 31 -11.66 30.79 9.21
N PHE A 32 -10.58 30.27 8.65
CA PHE A 32 -10.61 29.23 7.61
C PHE A 32 -9.95 27.96 8.15
N ILE A 33 -10.56 26.83 7.87
CA ILE A 33 -10.03 25.49 8.16
C ILE A 33 -9.89 24.75 6.85
N GLY A 34 -8.78 24.06 6.65
CA GLY A 34 -8.62 23.29 5.44
C GLY A 34 -7.36 22.44 5.40
N ASP A 35 -7.28 21.63 4.34
CA ASP A 35 -6.20 20.72 4.06
C ASP A 35 -5.47 21.14 2.81
N ILE A 36 -4.15 21.05 2.84
CA ILE A 36 -3.28 21.33 1.69
C ILE A 36 -2.41 20.10 1.45
N LEU A 37 -2.55 19.51 0.27
CA LEU A 37 -1.71 18.40 -0.17
C LEU A 37 -0.49 18.95 -0.90
N ILE A 38 0.69 18.69 -0.36
CA ILE A 38 1.97 19.16 -0.87
C ILE A 38 2.81 17.97 -1.34
N ARG A 39 3.38 18.06 -2.54
CA ARG A 39 4.34 17.09 -3.07
C ARG A 39 5.72 17.74 -3.17
N LYS A 40 6.74 17.06 -2.67
CA LYS A 40 8.13 17.44 -2.91
C LYS A 40 8.48 17.21 -4.39
N ASN A 41 9.12 18.18 -5.05
CA ASN A 41 9.50 18.08 -6.46
C ASN A 41 10.87 17.39 -6.66
N ASP A 42 11.34 16.68 -5.67
CA ASP A 42 12.59 15.93 -5.77
C ASP A 42 12.34 14.68 -6.64
N LEU A 43 12.74 14.77 -7.89
CA LEU A 43 12.63 13.69 -8.86
C LEU A 43 13.59 12.52 -8.57
N SER A 44 14.50 12.68 -7.60
CA SER A 44 15.39 11.61 -7.14
C SER A 44 14.71 10.63 -6.18
N LEU A 45 13.58 11.02 -5.59
CA LEU A 45 12.83 10.15 -4.69
C LEU A 45 11.81 9.31 -5.48
N PRO A 46 11.69 8.02 -5.16
CA PRO A 46 10.69 7.18 -5.79
C PRO A 46 9.27 7.67 -5.49
N ILE A 47 8.34 7.41 -6.41
CA ILE A 47 6.91 7.58 -6.16
C ILE A 47 6.46 6.41 -5.30
N GLU A 48 5.95 6.68 -4.12
CA GLU A 48 5.50 5.67 -3.17
C GLU A 48 3.97 5.67 -3.07
N ILE A 49 3.38 4.48 -3.06
CA ILE A 49 1.93 4.26 -2.87
C ILE A 49 1.75 3.14 -1.88
N THR A 50 0.87 3.33 -0.91
CA THR A 50 0.50 2.33 0.09
C THR A 50 -0.90 1.80 -0.19
N ILE A 51 -1.02 0.48 -0.34
CA ILE A 51 -2.28 -0.20 -0.63
C ILE A 51 -2.58 -1.20 0.50
N ALA A 52 -3.72 -1.02 1.17
CA ALA A 52 -4.24 -2.04 2.09
C ALA A 52 -5.08 -3.05 1.31
N VAL A 53 -4.76 -4.33 1.47
CA VAL A 53 -5.47 -5.42 0.81
C VAL A 53 -6.37 -6.12 1.82
N ALA A 54 -7.67 -6.01 1.61
CA ALA A 54 -8.71 -6.56 2.47
C ALA A 54 -9.60 -7.56 1.72
N GLY A 55 -10.41 -8.28 2.45
CA GLY A 55 -11.36 -9.25 1.89
C GLY A 55 -11.48 -10.50 2.76
N ASN A 56 -12.37 -11.41 2.38
CA ASN A 56 -12.66 -12.60 3.16
C ASN A 56 -11.48 -13.58 3.22
N VAL A 57 -11.52 -14.49 4.18
CA VAL A 57 -10.62 -15.65 4.24
C VAL A 57 -10.77 -16.47 2.95
N ASP A 58 -9.69 -17.03 2.49
CA ASP A 58 -9.61 -17.80 1.23
C ASP A 58 -10.04 -17.02 -0.03
N GLY A 59 -10.16 -15.69 0.05
CA GLY A 59 -10.48 -14.81 -1.08
C GLY A 59 -9.33 -14.60 -2.06
N GLY A 60 -8.13 -15.09 -1.78
CA GLY A 60 -6.97 -14.98 -2.64
C GLY A 60 -6.07 -13.75 -2.39
N LYS A 61 -6.27 -12.99 -1.28
CA LYS A 61 -5.47 -11.80 -0.94
C LYS A 61 -3.96 -12.06 -1.01
N SER A 62 -3.48 -12.92 -0.13
CA SER A 62 -2.05 -13.26 -0.04
C SER A 62 -1.52 -13.91 -1.33
N SER A 63 -2.34 -14.72 -2.02
CA SER A 63 -1.94 -15.29 -3.33
C SER A 63 -1.77 -14.19 -4.38
N THR A 64 -2.67 -13.22 -4.44
CA THR A 64 -2.55 -12.08 -5.38
C THR A 64 -1.29 -11.26 -5.10
N ILE A 65 -1.05 -10.91 -3.83
CA ILE A 65 0.16 -10.19 -3.43
C ILE A 65 1.41 -11.03 -3.77
N GLY A 66 1.40 -12.33 -3.47
CA GLY A 66 2.51 -13.23 -3.79
C GLY A 66 2.83 -13.27 -5.28
N VAL A 67 1.83 -13.34 -6.15
CA VAL A 67 2.00 -13.28 -7.61
C VAL A 67 2.57 -11.93 -8.04
N LEU A 68 2.04 -10.82 -7.52
CA LEU A 68 2.48 -9.49 -7.89
C LEU A 68 3.92 -9.19 -7.45
N THR A 69 4.31 -9.66 -6.27
CA THR A 69 5.64 -9.39 -5.70
C THR A 69 6.73 -10.34 -6.23
N SER A 70 6.36 -11.55 -6.66
CA SER A 70 7.30 -12.54 -7.18
C SER A 70 7.34 -12.61 -8.71
N GLY A 71 6.41 -11.97 -9.42
CA GLY A 71 6.28 -12.12 -10.88
C GLY A 71 5.85 -13.52 -11.34
N GLN A 72 5.63 -14.47 -10.42
CA GLN A 72 5.32 -15.87 -10.73
C GLN A 72 3.86 -16.20 -10.47
N LEU A 73 3.21 -16.83 -11.42
CA LEU A 73 1.83 -17.26 -11.28
C LEU A 73 1.70 -18.38 -10.24
N ASP A 74 0.58 -18.38 -9.53
CA ASP A 74 0.25 -19.45 -8.60
C ASP A 74 -0.04 -20.76 -9.32
N ASN A 75 0.32 -21.87 -8.72
CA ASN A 75 0.07 -23.22 -9.27
C ASN A 75 -1.35 -23.75 -8.97
N GLY A 76 -2.24 -22.91 -8.43
CA GLY A 76 -3.57 -23.29 -7.96
C GLY A 76 -3.58 -24.00 -6.60
N ARG A 77 -2.41 -24.22 -5.99
CA ARG A 77 -2.25 -24.87 -4.68
C ARG A 77 -1.67 -23.92 -3.62
N GLY A 78 -1.56 -22.63 -3.93
CA GLY A 78 -1.09 -21.59 -3.02
C GLY A 78 0.42 -21.44 -2.94
N LEU A 79 1.15 -21.83 -3.99
CA LEU A 79 2.61 -21.65 -4.04
C LEU A 79 3.00 -20.17 -3.87
N ALA A 80 2.27 -19.26 -4.53
CA ALA A 80 2.57 -17.84 -4.46
C ALA A 80 2.43 -17.29 -3.03
N ARG A 81 1.42 -17.68 -2.27
CA ARG A 81 1.25 -17.23 -0.88
C ARG A 81 2.34 -17.76 0.06
N LEU A 82 2.89 -18.97 -0.20
CA LEU A 82 3.96 -19.53 0.62
C LEU A 82 5.24 -18.67 0.56
N GLN A 83 5.44 -17.93 -0.53
CA GLN A 83 6.61 -17.06 -0.68
C GLN A 83 6.53 -15.81 0.19
N ILE A 84 5.33 -15.41 0.59
CA ILE A 84 5.11 -14.17 1.35
C ILE A 84 4.79 -14.41 2.83
N PHE A 85 4.44 -15.61 3.23
CA PHE A 85 4.19 -15.92 4.64
C PHE A 85 5.46 -15.77 5.48
N SER A 86 5.31 -15.12 6.64
CA SER A 86 6.41 -14.83 7.56
C SER A 86 6.42 -15.77 8.76
N HIS A 87 5.28 -16.37 9.10
CA HIS A 87 5.14 -17.19 10.29
C HIS A 87 4.88 -18.66 9.97
N PRO A 88 5.51 -19.62 10.70
CA PRO A 88 5.29 -21.06 10.46
C PRO A 88 3.82 -21.48 10.51
N HIS A 89 3.04 -20.94 11.45
CA HIS A 89 1.62 -21.25 11.56
C HIS A 89 0.77 -20.73 10.38
N GLU A 90 1.22 -19.68 9.68
CA GLU A 90 0.57 -19.21 8.46
C GLU A 90 0.81 -20.17 7.31
N ILE A 91 2.00 -20.76 7.25
CA ILE A 91 2.33 -21.81 6.27
C ILE A 91 1.46 -23.05 6.49
N GLU A 92 1.32 -23.49 7.75
CA GLU A 92 0.51 -24.66 8.11
C GLU A 92 -0.99 -24.44 7.87
N THR A 93 -1.50 -23.28 8.25
CA THR A 93 -2.95 -22.98 8.16
C THR A 93 -3.35 -22.37 6.80
N GLY A 94 -2.39 -21.84 6.05
CA GLY A 94 -2.64 -21.08 4.82
C GLY A 94 -3.36 -19.75 5.04
N ARG A 95 -3.31 -19.20 6.26
CA ARG A 95 -4.07 -17.99 6.65
C ARG A 95 -3.18 -16.94 7.27
N THR A 96 -3.34 -15.71 6.80
CA THR A 96 -2.70 -14.52 7.38
C THR A 96 -3.32 -14.23 8.75
N SER A 97 -2.51 -14.13 9.77
CA SER A 97 -2.92 -13.88 11.16
C SER A 97 -2.61 -12.48 11.66
N SER A 98 -1.65 -11.81 11.03
CA SER A 98 -1.17 -10.47 11.35
C SER A 98 -1.24 -9.57 10.12
N VAL A 99 -0.93 -8.29 10.29
CA VAL A 99 -0.68 -7.40 9.15
C VAL A 99 0.70 -7.74 8.59
N ALA A 100 0.75 -8.17 7.34
CA ALA A 100 2.00 -8.43 6.65
C ALA A 100 2.29 -7.32 5.62
N HIS A 101 3.55 -6.93 5.54
CA HIS A 101 4.01 -5.86 4.64
C HIS A 101 4.82 -6.46 3.50
N HIS A 102 4.50 -6.05 2.28
CA HIS A 102 5.19 -6.50 1.07
C HIS A 102 5.51 -5.30 0.20
N LEU A 103 6.63 -5.38 -0.51
CA LEU A 103 7.17 -4.32 -1.33
C LEU A 103 7.27 -4.78 -2.78
N ILE A 104 6.83 -3.94 -3.70
CA ILE A 104 7.06 -4.11 -5.12
C ILE A 104 7.67 -2.84 -5.69
N GLY A 105 8.74 -2.97 -6.45
CA GLY A 105 9.46 -1.87 -7.06
C GLY A 105 9.43 -1.94 -8.58
N PHE A 106 9.36 -0.78 -9.20
CA PHE A 106 9.44 -0.64 -10.66
C PHE A 106 10.53 0.38 -11.00
N ASP A 107 11.29 0.08 -12.03
CA ASP A 107 12.27 0.99 -12.59
C ASP A 107 11.64 2.11 -13.45
N ASN A 108 12.47 2.94 -14.05
CA ASN A 108 12.01 4.02 -14.95
C ASN A 108 11.24 3.50 -16.19
N SER A 109 11.54 2.30 -16.65
CA SER A 109 10.89 1.67 -17.79
C SER A 109 9.55 1.04 -17.44
N GLY A 110 9.27 0.88 -16.13
CA GLY A 110 8.11 0.15 -15.60
C GLY A 110 8.36 -1.35 -15.48
N ALA A 111 9.62 -1.80 -15.61
CA ALA A 111 9.97 -3.20 -15.38
C ALA A 111 10.02 -3.50 -13.87
N LEU A 112 9.62 -4.71 -13.50
CA LEU A 112 9.61 -5.18 -12.12
C LEU A 112 11.04 -5.35 -11.61
N VAL A 113 11.40 -4.64 -10.55
CA VAL A 113 12.72 -4.72 -9.92
C VAL A 113 12.88 -6.00 -9.12
N ASN A 114 11.81 -6.48 -8.50
CA ASN A 114 11.82 -7.68 -7.66
C ASN A 114 12.35 -8.93 -8.37
N ASP A 115 12.11 -9.08 -9.67
CA ASP A 115 12.55 -10.23 -10.47
C ASP A 115 14.02 -10.14 -10.92
N ASN A 116 14.56 -8.92 -11.01
CA ASN A 116 15.90 -8.68 -11.56
C ASN A 116 17.03 -8.92 -10.55
N ILE A 117 16.70 -9.16 -9.28
CA ILE A 117 17.68 -9.36 -8.21
C ILE A 117 17.91 -10.87 -8.02
N SER A 118 19.06 -11.33 -8.50
CA SER A 118 19.46 -12.75 -8.58
C SER A 118 19.35 -13.54 -7.26
N ILE A 119 18.76 -14.72 -7.34
CA ILE A 119 19.03 -15.94 -6.51
C ILE A 119 18.49 -15.95 -5.06
N THR A 120 18.37 -14.83 -4.37
CA THR A 120 17.79 -14.77 -3.01
C THR A 120 16.69 -13.73 -2.99
N LYS A 121 15.71 -13.87 -2.08
CA LYS A 121 14.67 -12.83 -1.88
C LYS A 121 15.36 -11.47 -1.76
N PRO A 122 15.06 -10.49 -2.65
CA PRO A 122 15.70 -9.19 -2.61
C PRO A 122 15.40 -8.52 -1.28
N SER A 123 16.38 -7.84 -0.71
CA SER A 123 16.15 -7.04 0.48
C SER A 123 15.30 -5.82 0.11
N TRP A 124 14.53 -5.32 1.06
CA TRP A 124 13.78 -4.07 0.85
C TRP A 124 14.68 -2.91 0.45
N THR A 125 15.90 -2.86 1.01
CA THR A 125 16.88 -1.82 0.70
C THR A 125 17.26 -1.86 -0.78
N ASP A 126 17.51 -3.05 -1.33
CA ASP A 126 17.90 -3.21 -2.74
C ASP A 126 16.74 -2.78 -3.67
N ILE A 127 15.51 -3.20 -3.36
CA ILE A 127 14.33 -2.79 -4.12
C ILE A 127 14.17 -1.27 -4.08
N MET A 128 14.27 -0.65 -2.90
CA MET A 128 14.11 0.80 -2.75
C MET A 128 15.18 1.61 -3.49
N GLN A 129 16.41 1.13 -3.52
CA GLN A 129 17.52 1.82 -4.22
C GLN A 129 17.39 1.76 -5.75
N LEU A 130 16.85 0.67 -6.27
CA LEU A 130 16.73 0.44 -7.72
C LEU A 130 15.42 0.90 -8.32
N SER A 131 14.44 1.27 -7.48
CA SER A 131 13.09 1.59 -7.92
C SER A 131 12.85 3.08 -8.02
N ASN A 132 12.12 3.48 -9.07
CA ASN A 132 11.59 4.83 -9.24
C ASN A 132 10.12 4.93 -8.82
N LYS A 133 9.43 3.78 -8.74
CA LYS A 133 8.06 3.65 -8.24
C LYS A 133 8.01 2.47 -7.30
N ILE A 134 7.39 2.68 -6.14
CA ILE A 134 7.29 1.69 -5.07
C ILE A 134 5.84 1.55 -4.65
N ILE A 135 5.36 0.31 -4.54
CA ILE A 135 4.06 0.01 -3.99
C ILE A 135 4.25 -0.84 -2.74
N TYR A 136 3.74 -0.34 -1.62
CA TYR A 136 3.65 -1.07 -0.36
C TYR A 136 2.29 -1.75 -0.28
N PHE A 137 2.28 -3.08 -0.25
CA PHE A 137 1.08 -3.85 0.03
C PHE A 137 1.03 -4.23 1.51
N ASN A 138 -0.09 -3.94 2.13
CA ASN A 138 -0.40 -4.36 3.49
C ASN A 138 -1.46 -5.45 3.41
N ASP A 139 -1.04 -6.72 3.56
CA ASP A 139 -1.94 -7.88 3.58
C ASP A 139 -2.65 -7.94 4.94
N LEU A 140 -3.95 -7.73 4.93
CA LEU A 140 -4.76 -7.72 6.13
C LEU A 140 -5.43 -9.09 6.35
N ALA A 141 -5.52 -9.50 7.62
CA ALA A 141 -6.17 -10.74 7.98
C ALA A 141 -7.65 -10.75 7.54
N GLY A 142 -8.05 -11.81 6.84
CA GLY A 142 -9.42 -11.94 6.30
C GLY A 142 -10.39 -12.70 7.22
N HIS A 143 -9.94 -13.24 8.34
CA HIS A 143 -10.78 -14.03 9.25
C HIS A 143 -11.40 -13.14 10.33
N GLU A 144 -12.70 -13.31 10.62
CA GLU A 144 -13.45 -12.53 11.63
C GLU A 144 -12.76 -12.50 13.00
N LYS A 145 -12.08 -13.58 13.39
CA LYS A 145 -11.29 -13.65 14.63
C LYS A 145 -10.25 -12.53 14.72
N TYR A 146 -9.72 -12.09 13.58
CA TYR A 146 -8.68 -11.07 13.50
C TYR A 146 -9.22 -9.69 13.06
N LEU A 147 -10.54 -9.48 13.10
CA LEU A 147 -11.17 -8.22 12.69
C LEU A 147 -10.54 -6.98 13.37
N ARG A 148 -10.24 -7.08 14.66
CA ARG A 148 -9.57 -5.99 15.39
C ARG A 148 -8.20 -5.65 14.81
N THR A 149 -7.42 -6.66 14.44
CA THR A 149 -6.10 -6.50 13.81
C THR A 149 -6.26 -5.84 12.44
N THR A 150 -7.27 -6.23 11.68
CA THR A 150 -7.59 -5.65 10.37
C THR A 150 -7.96 -4.16 10.50
N ILE A 151 -8.87 -3.82 11.43
CA ILE A 151 -9.27 -2.42 11.68
C ILE A 151 -8.06 -1.60 12.15
N TYR A 152 -7.25 -2.14 13.07
CA TYR A 152 -6.04 -1.49 13.52
C TYR A 152 -5.06 -1.26 12.35
N GLY A 153 -4.87 -2.26 11.49
CA GLY A 153 -4.04 -2.13 10.29
C GLY A 153 -4.50 -0.98 9.39
N PHE A 154 -5.80 -0.88 9.13
CA PHE A 154 -6.34 0.25 8.36
C PHE A 154 -6.10 1.61 9.03
N SER A 155 -6.33 1.69 10.34
CA SER A 155 -6.24 2.95 11.08
C SER A 155 -4.81 3.43 11.27
N SER A 156 -3.86 2.51 11.47
CA SER A 156 -2.46 2.85 11.77
C SER A 156 -1.62 3.11 10.53
N ILE A 157 -1.91 2.41 9.43
CA ILE A 157 -1.13 2.50 8.20
C ILE A 157 -1.58 3.70 7.35
N VAL A 158 -2.84 4.13 7.46
CA VAL A 158 -3.44 5.20 6.65
C VAL A 158 -3.10 5.01 5.15
N PRO A 159 -3.56 3.92 4.52
CA PRO A 159 -3.20 3.60 3.15
C PRO A 159 -3.75 4.64 2.15
N ASP A 160 -3.03 4.88 1.05
CA ASP A 160 -3.50 5.74 -0.04
C ASP A 160 -4.70 5.13 -0.76
N TYR A 161 -4.70 3.79 -0.87
CA TYR A 161 -5.78 3.03 -1.52
C TYR A 161 -6.11 1.76 -0.73
N SER A 162 -7.33 1.30 -0.90
CA SER A 162 -7.80 0.01 -0.39
C SER A 162 -8.21 -0.89 -1.55
N ALA A 163 -7.62 -2.09 -1.63
CA ALA A 163 -8.00 -3.12 -2.58
C ALA A 163 -8.83 -4.19 -1.87
N ILE A 164 -10.08 -4.37 -2.29
CA ILE A 164 -10.96 -5.39 -1.74
C ILE A 164 -10.96 -6.58 -2.69
N ILE A 165 -10.45 -7.71 -2.22
CA ILE A 165 -10.42 -8.97 -2.99
C ILE A 165 -11.68 -9.77 -2.68
N VAL A 166 -12.46 -10.02 -3.73
CA VAL A 166 -13.70 -10.80 -3.66
C VAL A 166 -13.54 -12.06 -4.49
N ALA A 167 -13.69 -13.22 -3.86
CA ALA A 167 -13.63 -14.50 -4.55
C ALA A 167 -14.90 -14.69 -5.40
N ALA A 168 -14.73 -15.00 -6.69
CA ALA A 168 -15.84 -15.11 -7.63
C ALA A 168 -16.84 -16.24 -7.27
N ASN A 169 -16.38 -17.28 -6.60
CA ASN A 169 -17.19 -18.44 -6.20
C ASN A 169 -18.03 -18.19 -4.93
N THR A 170 -17.58 -17.32 -4.04
CA THR A 170 -18.26 -17.05 -2.75
C THR A 170 -18.92 -15.68 -2.68
N GLY A 171 -18.54 -14.76 -3.57
CA GLY A 171 -19.09 -13.41 -3.61
C GLY A 171 -18.79 -12.56 -2.37
N LEU A 172 -19.67 -11.58 -2.10
CA LEU A 172 -19.53 -10.67 -0.97
C LEU A 172 -19.91 -11.38 0.35
N ASN A 173 -18.95 -11.45 1.24
CA ASN A 173 -19.09 -12.04 2.57
C ASN A 173 -19.07 -10.95 3.67
N LYS A 174 -19.22 -11.39 4.93
CA LYS A 174 -19.27 -10.52 6.10
C LYS A 174 -18.03 -9.63 6.25
N MET A 175 -16.84 -10.12 5.88
CA MET A 175 -15.58 -9.36 5.95
C MET A 175 -15.35 -8.43 4.74
N THR A 176 -16.21 -8.50 3.71
CA THR A 176 -16.15 -7.63 2.53
C THR A 176 -17.25 -6.58 2.51
N LYS A 177 -18.21 -6.67 3.42
CA LYS A 177 -19.26 -5.68 3.69
C LYS A 177 -18.82 -4.72 4.78
#